data_b3c9d668d05f953ebea9e77309b1d086
#
_entry.id   b3c9d668d05f953ebea9e77309b1d086
#
_cell.length_a   1.000
_cell.length_b   1.000
_cell.length_c   1.000
_cell.angle_alpha   90.00
_cell.angle_beta   90.00
_cell.angle_gamma   90.00
#
_symmetry.space_group_name_H-M   'P 1'
#
loop_
_entity.id
_entity.type
_entity.pdbx_description
1 polymer ?
#
loop_
_entity_poly.entity_id
_entity_poly.type
_entity_poly.pdbx_seq_one_letter_code
_entity_poly.pdbx_strand_id
1 'polypeptide(L)'
;LANIKNYTELLQESLNETQETLNTEYIKDLRTSEEQLCFLVESFIKTARLEQGIIQVHTQKENLVETILNALGQIQKKAEEKDIYFQVELPEKIICEHDKNWMCEAFYNVFDNAVKYSKNNSRINITMKQTEMFYKIQVRDYGIGIKDGEENKIFQRFYRGEQTRGQEGC
;
A
#
# COMPACT_ATOMS: atom_id res chain seq x y z
N LEU A 1 8.22 -10.54 17.59
CA LEU A 1 7.26 -10.61 16.47
C LEU A 1 7.44 -11.93 15.67
N ALA A 2 8.66 -12.28 15.19
CA ALA A 2 8.91 -13.53 14.47
C ALA A 2 8.44 -14.80 15.23
N ASN A 3 8.60 -14.82 16.55
CA ASN A 3 8.14 -15.94 17.36
C ASN A 3 6.61 -16.03 17.46
N ILE A 4 5.90 -14.90 17.50
CA ILE A 4 4.43 -14.88 17.52
C ILE A 4 3.90 -15.42 16.20
N LYS A 5 4.49 -15.00 15.07
CA LYS A 5 4.14 -15.51 13.74
C LYS A 5 4.30 -17.03 13.63
N ASN A 6 5.44 -17.57 14.07
CA ASN A 6 5.67 -19.02 14.09
C ASN A 6 4.64 -19.76 14.96
N TYR A 7 4.29 -19.22 16.13
CA TYR A 7 3.30 -19.85 17.00
C TYR A 7 1.88 -19.81 16.42
N THR A 8 1.49 -18.71 15.75
CA THR A 8 0.17 -18.66 15.08
C THR A 8 0.09 -19.60 13.89
N GLU A 9 1.17 -19.78 13.12
CA GLU A 9 1.25 -20.77 12.04
C GLU A 9 1.13 -22.21 12.55
N LEU A 10 1.87 -22.58 13.60
CA LEU A 10 1.81 -23.89 14.23
C LEU A 10 0.42 -24.20 14.84
N LEU A 11 -0.21 -23.21 15.47
CA LEU A 11 -1.57 -23.36 16.00
C LEU A 11 -2.59 -23.55 14.89
N GLN A 12 -2.45 -22.85 13.77
CA GLN A 12 -3.34 -22.99 12.62
C GLN A 12 -3.22 -24.37 11.97
N GLU A 13 -2.00 -24.90 11.83
CA GLU A 13 -1.77 -26.26 11.34
C GLU A 13 -2.39 -27.31 12.28
N SER A 14 -2.18 -27.17 13.59
CA SER A 14 -2.74 -28.08 14.61
C SER A 14 -4.27 -28.09 14.64
N LEU A 15 -4.92 -26.94 14.41
CA LEU A 15 -6.39 -26.81 14.43
C LEU A 15 -7.06 -27.33 13.15
N ASN A 16 -6.38 -27.25 12.01
CA ASN A 16 -6.88 -27.84 10.77
C ASN A 16 -7.02 -29.37 10.87
N GLU A 17 -6.24 -30.01 11.74
CA GLU A 17 -6.34 -31.45 12.02
C GLU A 17 -7.52 -31.81 12.94
N THR A 18 -8.05 -30.85 13.73
CA THR A 18 -9.06 -31.12 14.80
C THR A 18 -10.47 -30.60 14.51
N GLN A 19 -10.77 -30.03 13.33
CA GLN A 19 -12.13 -29.59 12.91
C GLN A 19 -12.83 -28.53 13.81
N GLU A 20 -12.12 -27.71 14.54
CA GLU A 20 -12.74 -26.63 15.34
C GLU A 20 -12.76 -25.32 14.56
N THR A 21 -13.87 -25.05 13.86
CA THR A 21 -14.06 -23.88 13.00
C THR A 21 -13.92 -22.52 13.70
N LEU A 22 -14.36 -22.42 14.96
CA LEU A 22 -14.30 -21.20 15.76
C LEU A 22 -12.85 -20.77 16.10
N ASN A 23 -11.99 -21.73 16.43
CA ASN A 23 -10.60 -21.42 16.75
C ASN A 23 -9.79 -21.00 15.53
N THR A 24 -10.17 -21.48 14.34
CA THR A 24 -9.54 -21.08 13.07
C THR A 24 -9.80 -19.62 12.74
N GLU A 25 -10.99 -19.10 13.05
CA GLU A 25 -11.35 -17.70 12.84
C GLU A 25 -10.58 -16.78 13.80
N TYR A 26 -10.49 -17.11 15.08
CA TYR A 26 -9.68 -16.35 16.05
C TYR A 26 -8.18 -16.32 15.71
N ILE A 27 -7.63 -17.41 15.19
CA ILE A 27 -6.23 -17.46 14.76
C ILE A 27 -6.01 -16.59 13.52
N LYS A 28 -6.95 -16.58 12.60
CA LYS A 28 -6.92 -15.69 11.43
C LYS A 28 -6.92 -14.23 11.85
N ASP A 29 -7.78 -13.87 12.82
CA ASP A 29 -7.87 -12.51 13.36
C ASP A 29 -6.59 -12.11 14.12
N LEU A 30 -6.02 -13.03 14.89
CA LEU A 30 -4.73 -12.82 15.57
C LEU A 30 -3.60 -12.59 14.57
N ARG A 31 -3.55 -13.37 13.51
CA ARG A 31 -2.55 -13.22 12.44
C ARG A 31 -2.70 -11.90 11.70
N THR A 32 -3.92 -11.52 11.37
CA THR A 32 -4.21 -10.22 10.76
C THR A 32 -3.75 -9.07 11.67
N SER A 33 -4.05 -9.17 12.97
CA SER A 33 -3.65 -8.16 13.96
C SER A 33 -2.13 -8.09 14.14
N GLU A 34 -1.45 -9.22 14.08
CA GLU A 34 0.02 -9.30 14.13
C GLU A 34 0.66 -8.64 12.90
N GLU A 35 0.17 -8.95 11.70
CA GLU A 35 0.64 -8.35 10.45
C GLU A 35 0.45 -6.83 10.47
N GLN A 36 -0.68 -6.36 11.00
CA GLN A 36 -0.96 -4.93 11.19
C GLN A 36 0.03 -4.27 12.16
N LEU A 37 0.31 -4.94 13.29
CA LEU A 37 1.26 -4.42 14.28
C LEU A 37 2.68 -4.36 13.72
N CYS A 38 3.11 -5.40 13.01
CA CYS A 38 4.41 -5.42 12.33
C CYS A 38 4.55 -4.25 11.36
N PHE A 39 3.55 -4.05 10.52
CA PHE A 39 3.52 -2.93 9.56
C PHE A 39 3.60 -1.57 10.25
N LEU A 40 2.84 -1.36 11.32
CA LEU A 40 2.86 -0.11 12.08
C LEU A 40 4.23 0.16 12.70
N VAL A 41 4.84 -0.85 13.32
CA VAL A 41 6.17 -0.74 13.92
C VAL A 41 7.24 -0.43 12.87
N GLU A 42 7.23 -1.14 11.74
CA GLU A 42 8.16 -0.89 10.64
C GLU A 42 7.99 0.51 10.05
N SER A 43 6.76 0.93 9.82
CA SER A 43 6.44 2.28 9.34
C SER A 43 6.89 3.36 10.31
N PHE A 44 6.71 3.13 11.62
CA PHE A 44 7.18 4.04 12.65
C PHE A 44 8.71 4.16 12.67
N ILE A 45 9.42 3.02 12.61
CA ILE A 45 10.88 2.99 12.58
C ILE A 45 11.41 3.70 11.32
N LYS A 46 10.84 3.43 10.14
CA LYS A 46 11.20 4.10 8.89
C LYS A 46 11.01 5.61 9.00
N THR A 47 9.87 6.03 9.51
CA THR A 47 9.55 7.46 9.69
C THR A 47 10.51 8.14 10.67
N ALA A 48 10.80 7.52 11.82
CA ALA A 48 11.73 8.05 12.79
C ALA A 48 13.16 8.21 12.22
N ARG A 49 13.61 7.24 11.42
CA ARG A 49 14.91 7.30 10.75
C ARG A 49 14.97 8.39 9.67
N LEU A 50 13.88 8.62 8.95
CA LEU A 50 13.77 9.72 7.98
C LEU A 50 13.86 11.07 8.69
N GLU A 51 13.12 11.25 9.79
CA GLU A 51 13.12 12.51 10.57
C GLU A 51 14.47 12.83 11.21
N GLN A 52 15.19 11.81 11.63
CA GLN A 52 16.53 11.97 12.20
C GLN A 52 17.62 12.16 11.14
N GLY A 53 17.26 12.16 9.84
CA GLY A 53 18.23 12.26 8.74
C GLY A 53 19.18 11.05 8.63
N ILE A 54 18.84 9.94 9.28
CA ILE A 54 19.65 8.71 9.25
C ILE A 54 19.53 8.05 7.88
N ILE A 55 18.37 8.19 7.25
CA ILE A 55 18.15 7.67 5.90
C ILE A 55 18.60 8.71 4.90
N GLN A 56 19.64 8.37 4.15
CA GLN A 56 20.10 9.16 3.02
C GLN A 56 19.35 8.75 1.76
N VAL A 57 18.70 9.70 1.11
CA VAL A 57 18.07 9.50 -0.19
C VAL A 57 19.13 9.60 -1.26
N HIS A 58 19.33 8.54 -2.03
CA HIS A 58 20.32 8.48 -3.11
C HIS A 58 19.64 8.66 -4.46
N THR A 59 19.57 9.90 -4.92
CA THR A 59 18.99 10.21 -6.25
C THR A 59 19.96 9.88 -7.37
N GLN A 60 19.44 9.25 -8.42
CA GLN A 60 20.15 8.95 -9.66
C GLN A 60 19.23 9.24 -10.85
N LYS A 61 19.82 9.35 -12.04
CA LYS A 61 19.05 9.46 -13.29
C LYS A 61 18.47 8.09 -13.65
N GLU A 62 17.23 7.87 -13.30
CA GLU A 62 16.51 6.62 -13.48
C GLU A 62 15.27 6.80 -14.36
N ASN A 63 14.76 5.73 -14.92
CA ASN A 63 13.52 5.75 -15.69
C ASN A 63 12.31 5.70 -14.75
N LEU A 64 11.62 6.83 -14.60
CA LEU A 64 10.46 6.97 -13.72
C LEU A 64 9.32 6.02 -14.12
N VAL A 65 9.13 5.76 -15.43
CA VAL A 65 8.09 4.84 -15.91
C VAL A 65 8.34 3.41 -15.42
N GLU A 66 9.60 2.94 -15.48
CA GLU A 66 9.96 1.62 -14.93
C GLU A 66 9.73 1.55 -13.42
N THR A 67 10.02 2.63 -12.69
CA THR A 67 9.77 2.68 -11.24
C THR A 67 8.28 2.57 -10.92
N ILE A 68 7.42 3.24 -11.70
CA ILE A 68 5.96 3.14 -11.56
C ILE A 68 5.48 1.72 -11.88
N LEU A 69 5.95 1.14 -12.99
CA LEU A 69 5.56 -0.22 -13.40
C LEU A 69 6.01 -1.28 -12.39
N ASN A 70 7.18 -1.11 -11.77
CA ASN A 70 7.66 -2.00 -10.70
C ASN A 70 6.73 -1.93 -9.47
N ALA A 71 6.29 -0.75 -9.07
CA ALA A 71 5.33 -0.59 -7.98
C ALA A 71 3.96 -1.22 -8.32
N LEU A 72 3.50 -1.06 -9.56
CA LEU A 72 2.27 -1.71 -10.03
C LEU A 72 2.37 -3.24 -10.00
N GLY A 73 3.50 -3.79 -10.41
CA GLY A 73 3.74 -5.23 -10.36
C GLY A 73 3.62 -5.80 -8.94
N GLN A 74 4.03 -5.06 -7.92
CA GLN A 74 3.92 -5.50 -6.53
C GLN A 74 2.49 -5.54 -6.01
N ILE A 75 1.58 -4.69 -6.52
CA ILE A 75 0.19 -4.64 -6.08
C ILE A 75 -0.76 -5.46 -6.96
N GLN A 76 -0.27 -5.99 -8.08
CA GLN A 76 -1.06 -6.69 -9.09
C GLN A 76 -1.94 -7.81 -8.49
N LYS A 77 -1.36 -8.66 -7.65
CA LYS A 77 -2.07 -9.77 -7.02
C LYS A 77 -3.25 -9.30 -6.17
N LYS A 78 -3.06 -8.25 -5.35
CA LYS A 78 -4.14 -7.68 -4.52
C LYS A 78 -5.25 -7.06 -5.37
N ALA A 79 -4.90 -6.47 -6.50
CA ALA A 79 -5.87 -5.93 -7.44
C ALA A 79 -6.70 -7.05 -8.11
N GLU A 80 -6.05 -8.13 -8.53
CA GLU A 80 -6.71 -9.31 -9.10
C GLU A 80 -7.67 -9.98 -8.12
N GLU A 81 -7.34 -10.08 -6.83
CA GLU A 81 -8.22 -10.60 -5.78
C GLU A 81 -9.53 -9.81 -5.62
N LYS A 82 -9.57 -8.56 -6.10
CA LYS A 82 -10.75 -7.68 -6.12
C LYS A 82 -11.35 -7.48 -7.52
N ASP A 83 -10.84 -8.15 -8.54
CA ASP A 83 -11.19 -7.92 -9.95
C ASP A 83 -11.00 -6.45 -10.36
N ILE A 84 -9.91 -5.82 -9.87
CA ILE A 84 -9.56 -4.45 -10.21
C ILE A 84 -8.49 -4.48 -11.30
N TYR A 85 -8.69 -3.70 -12.37
CA TYR A 85 -7.70 -3.53 -13.42
C TYR A 85 -7.13 -2.12 -13.47
N PHE A 86 -5.84 -2.03 -13.82
CA PHE A 86 -5.16 -0.76 -14.02
C PHE A 86 -5.25 -0.33 -15.48
N GLN A 87 -5.76 0.86 -15.71
CA GLN A 87 -5.67 1.54 -17.00
C GLN A 87 -4.52 2.53 -16.94
N VAL A 88 -3.44 2.22 -17.66
CA VAL A 88 -2.16 2.94 -17.56
C VAL A 88 -1.91 3.72 -18.84
N GLU A 89 -1.78 5.03 -18.73
CA GLU A 89 -1.48 5.96 -19.83
C GLU A 89 -0.21 6.73 -19.46
N LEU A 90 0.94 6.12 -19.71
CA LEU A 90 2.26 6.65 -19.45
C LEU A 90 3.05 6.78 -20.76
N PRO A 91 3.98 7.74 -20.86
CA PRO A 91 4.92 7.78 -21.97
C PRO A 91 5.85 6.57 -21.92
N GLU A 92 6.52 6.27 -23.02
CA GLU A 92 7.41 5.11 -23.11
C GLU A 92 8.59 5.19 -22.13
N LYS A 93 9.14 6.39 -21.94
CA LYS A 93 10.32 6.60 -21.07
C LYS A 93 10.38 8.03 -20.56
N ILE A 94 10.74 8.18 -19.29
CA ILE A 94 11.08 9.45 -18.66
C ILE A 94 12.30 9.27 -17.77
N ILE A 95 13.37 9.98 -18.07
CA ILE A 95 14.58 10.01 -17.23
C ILE A 95 14.52 11.25 -16.32
N CYS A 96 14.50 11.03 -15.02
CA CYS A 96 14.61 12.09 -14.02
C CYS A 96 15.42 11.61 -12.80
N GLU A 97 15.90 12.59 -12.03
CA GLU A 97 16.64 12.29 -10.80
C GLU A 97 15.66 11.87 -9.69
N HIS A 98 15.77 10.65 -9.23
CA HIS A 98 15.03 10.14 -8.08
C HIS A 98 15.74 8.94 -7.45
N ASP A 99 15.40 8.64 -6.20
CA ASP A 99 15.76 7.39 -5.56
C ASP A 99 14.71 6.33 -5.95
N LYS A 100 15.14 5.33 -6.72
CA LYS A 100 14.25 4.31 -7.29
C LYS A 100 13.49 3.55 -6.20
N ASN A 101 14.15 3.21 -5.10
CA ASN A 101 13.56 2.41 -4.04
C ASN A 101 12.50 3.20 -3.27
N TRP A 102 12.84 4.42 -2.85
CA TRP A 102 11.92 5.29 -2.13
C TRP A 102 10.74 5.74 -2.99
N MET A 103 10.99 6.01 -4.27
CA MET A 103 9.92 6.38 -5.19
C MET A 103 9.00 5.19 -5.51
N CYS A 104 9.55 3.99 -5.67
CA CYS A 104 8.77 2.76 -5.83
C CYS A 104 7.88 2.50 -4.61
N GLU A 105 8.41 2.65 -3.39
CA GLU A 105 7.63 2.52 -2.15
C GLU A 105 6.52 3.57 -2.06
N ALA A 106 6.81 4.82 -2.44
CA ALA A 106 5.80 5.88 -2.47
C ALA A 106 4.66 5.55 -3.44
N PHE A 107 4.96 5.09 -4.65
CA PHE A 107 3.94 4.66 -5.61
C PHE A 107 3.18 3.44 -5.11
N TYR A 108 3.87 2.44 -4.54
CA TYR A 108 3.21 1.28 -3.96
C TYR A 108 2.15 1.69 -2.94
N ASN A 109 2.49 2.59 -2.01
CA ASN A 109 1.55 3.07 -0.99
C ASN A 109 0.32 3.78 -1.61
N VAL A 110 0.51 4.55 -2.67
CA VAL A 110 -0.60 5.21 -3.38
C VAL A 110 -1.48 4.18 -4.09
N PHE A 111 -0.88 3.19 -4.76
CA PHE A 111 -1.62 2.15 -5.46
C PHE A 111 -2.32 1.18 -4.49
N ASP A 112 -1.69 0.83 -3.37
CA ASP A 112 -2.30 0.00 -2.33
C ASP A 112 -3.54 0.68 -1.75
N ASN A 113 -3.46 1.98 -1.47
CA ASN A 113 -4.61 2.77 -1.06
C ASN A 113 -5.71 2.77 -2.14
N ALA A 114 -5.35 2.99 -3.40
CA ALA A 114 -6.31 2.98 -4.50
C ALA A 114 -7.03 1.63 -4.62
N VAL A 115 -6.32 0.50 -4.53
CA VAL A 115 -6.90 -0.84 -4.55
C VAL A 115 -7.75 -1.10 -3.31
N LYS A 116 -7.26 -0.71 -2.14
CA LYS A 116 -7.94 -0.94 -0.86
C LYS A 116 -9.30 -0.26 -0.80
N TYR A 117 -9.39 0.99 -1.22
CA TYR A 117 -10.59 1.81 -1.12
C TYR A 117 -11.50 1.72 -2.35
N SER A 118 -11.05 1.11 -3.44
CA SER A 118 -11.88 0.81 -4.61
C SER A 118 -12.88 -0.29 -4.32
N LYS A 119 -14.00 -0.24 -5.05
CA LYS A 119 -14.97 -1.34 -5.10
C LYS A 119 -14.42 -2.50 -5.90
N ASN A 120 -14.90 -3.72 -5.63
CA ASN A 120 -14.62 -4.87 -6.47
C ASN A 120 -15.15 -4.63 -7.90
N ASN A 121 -14.57 -5.30 -8.88
CA ASN A 121 -14.92 -5.18 -10.30
C ASN A 121 -14.84 -3.72 -10.81
N SER A 122 -13.78 -3.00 -10.43
CA SER A 122 -13.60 -1.60 -10.81
C SER A 122 -12.28 -1.37 -11.55
N ARG A 123 -11.96 -0.12 -11.81
CA ARG A 123 -10.71 0.26 -12.47
C ARG A 123 -9.97 1.34 -11.69
N ILE A 124 -8.66 1.41 -11.88
CA ILE A 124 -7.81 2.50 -11.39
C ILE A 124 -7.08 3.08 -12.60
N ASN A 125 -7.25 4.37 -12.83
CA ASN A 125 -6.60 5.06 -13.94
C ASN A 125 -5.30 5.72 -13.46
N ILE A 126 -4.23 5.48 -14.19
CA ILE A 126 -2.91 6.06 -13.94
C ILE A 126 -2.50 6.83 -15.18
N THR A 127 -2.39 8.13 -15.06
CA THR A 127 -2.01 9.01 -16.17
C THR A 127 -0.83 9.89 -15.77
N MET A 128 -0.04 10.31 -16.75
CA MET A 128 1.05 11.25 -16.55
C MET A 128 0.90 12.42 -17.49
N LYS A 129 1.13 13.61 -16.96
CA LYS A 129 1.20 14.86 -17.74
C LYS A 129 2.52 15.56 -17.46
N GLN A 130 3.20 15.95 -18.52
CA GLN A 130 4.39 16.79 -18.42
C GLN A 130 3.98 18.25 -18.42
N THR A 131 4.56 19.02 -17.52
CA THR A 131 4.54 20.48 -17.50
C THR A 131 5.94 21.02 -17.76
N GLU A 132 6.12 22.33 -17.85
CA GLU A 132 7.44 22.92 -18.06
C GLU A 132 8.44 22.62 -16.91
N MET A 133 7.95 22.41 -15.69
CA MET A 133 8.80 22.29 -14.50
C MET A 133 8.72 20.93 -13.81
N PHE A 134 7.67 20.13 -14.05
CA PHE A 134 7.47 18.87 -13.35
C PHE A 134 6.61 17.87 -14.15
N TYR A 135 6.69 16.61 -13.75
CA TYR A 135 5.79 15.55 -14.19
C TYR A 135 4.67 15.39 -13.16
N LYS A 136 3.43 15.51 -13.61
CA LYS A 136 2.25 15.24 -12.78
C LYS A 136 1.75 13.82 -13.03
N ILE A 137 1.87 12.95 -12.02
CA ILE A 137 1.30 11.61 -12.04
C ILE A 137 -0.03 11.67 -11.31
N GLN A 138 -1.08 11.19 -11.95
CA GLN A 138 -2.42 11.16 -11.41
C GLN A 138 -2.88 9.72 -11.31
N VAL A 139 -3.23 9.30 -10.11
CA VAL A 139 -3.87 8.01 -9.81
C VAL A 139 -5.31 8.30 -9.43
N ARG A 140 -6.26 7.72 -10.15
CA ARG A 140 -7.69 7.91 -9.91
C ARG A 140 -8.36 6.58 -9.68
N ASP A 141 -8.82 6.38 -8.47
CA ASP A 141 -9.73 5.30 -8.11
C ASP A 141 -11.19 5.73 -8.23
N TYR A 142 -12.10 4.77 -8.11
CA TYR A 142 -13.55 4.98 -8.12
C TYR A 142 -14.17 4.38 -6.86
N GLY A 143 -13.48 4.56 -5.75
CA GLY A 143 -13.83 4.05 -4.43
C GLY A 143 -14.80 4.93 -3.66
N ILE A 144 -14.66 4.87 -2.35
CA ILE A 144 -15.54 5.59 -1.39
C ILE A 144 -15.31 7.10 -1.39
N GLY A 145 -14.18 7.57 -1.95
CA GLY A 145 -13.76 8.98 -1.91
C GLY A 145 -13.33 9.45 -0.53
N ILE A 146 -13.07 10.75 -0.44
CA ILE A 146 -12.68 11.45 0.79
C ILE A 146 -13.83 12.39 1.16
N LYS A 147 -14.26 12.39 2.42
CA LYS A 147 -15.30 13.25 2.90
C LYS A 147 -14.85 14.71 2.88
N ASP A 148 -15.75 15.62 2.53
CA ASP A 148 -15.47 17.05 2.49
C ASP A 148 -14.89 17.53 3.82
N GLY A 149 -13.76 18.24 3.76
CA GLY A 149 -13.02 18.74 4.92
C GLY A 149 -12.04 17.74 5.56
N GLU A 150 -11.89 16.54 4.99
CA GLU A 150 -10.87 15.55 5.39
C GLU A 150 -9.63 15.58 4.50
N GLU A 151 -9.62 16.31 3.38
CA GLU A 151 -8.55 16.30 2.36
C GLU A 151 -7.17 16.63 2.94
N ASN A 152 -7.11 17.54 3.92
CA ASN A 152 -5.85 17.88 4.59
C ASN A 152 -5.53 16.94 5.76
N LYS A 153 -6.55 16.28 6.32
CA LYS A 153 -6.38 15.39 7.47
C LYS A 153 -5.78 14.04 7.08
N ILE A 154 -6.07 13.56 5.86
CA ILE A 154 -5.54 12.28 5.36
C ILE A 154 -4.01 12.23 5.29
N PHE A 155 -3.33 13.38 5.28
CA PHE A 155 -1.87 13.48 5.34
C PHE A 155 -1.31 13.53 6.77
N GLN A 156 -2.19 13.57 7.78
CA GLN A 156 -1.76 13.48 9.17
C GLN A 156 -1.45 12.04 9.54
N ARG A 157 -0.41 11.85 10.34
CA ARG A 157 -0.03 10.51 10.81
C ARG A 157 -1.14 9.88 11.61
N PHE A 158 -1.35 8.59 11.38
CA PHE A 158 -2.37 7.77 12.07
C PHE A 158 -3.82 8.23 11.86
N TYR A 159 -4.04 9.19 10.96
CA TYR A 159 -5.40 9.59 10.62
C TYR A 159 -6.07 8.52 9.75
N ARG A 160 -7.28 8.16 10.13
CA ARG A 160 -8.17 7.29 9.35
C ARG A 160 -9.55 7.95 9.32
N GLY A 161 -10.11 8.12 8.12
CA GLY A 161 -11.44 8.67 7.93
C GLY A 161 -12.50 7.82 8.65
N GLU A 162 -13.57 8.45 9.12
CA GLU A 162 -14.64 7.75 9.83
C GLU A 162 -15.27 6.61 9.03
N GLN A 163 -15.34 6.77 7.70
CA GLN A 163 -15.90 5.77 6.78
C GLN A 163 -15.04 4.52 6.64
N THR A 164 -13.78 4.56 7.08
CA THR A 164 -12.82 3.46 6.93
C THR A 164 -12.57 2.68 8.23
N ARG A 165 -13.20 3.07 9.34
CA ARG A 165 -12.99 2.44 10.67
C ARG A 165 -13.47 1.00 10.79
N GLY A 166 -14.21 0.48 9.80
CA GLY A 166 -14.69 -0.91 9.76
C GLY A 166 -14.12 -1.72 8.61
N GLN A 167 -13.26 -1.15 7.76
CA GLN A 167 -12.63 -1.88 6.67
C GLN A 167 -11.26 -2.40 7.11
N GLU A 168 -11.01 -3.68 6.84
CA GLU A 168 -9.72 -4.32 7.06
C GLU A 168 -8.61 -3.55 6.34
N GLY A 169 -7.57 -3.24 7.07
CA GLY A 169 -6.35 -2.74 6.48
C GLY A 169 -5.62 -1.75 7.37
N CYS A 170 -4.35 -1.94 7.48
CA CYS A 170 -3.38 -1.09 8.18
C CYS A 170 -3.43 0.35 7.75
#